data_509ac2120f634ce4d12ff36638c37c43
#
_entry.id   509ac2120f634ce4d12ff36638c37c43
#
_cell.length_a   1.000
_cell.length_b   1.000
_cell.length_c   1.000
_cell.angle_alpha   90.00
_cell.angle_beta   90.00
_cell.angle_gamma   90.00
#
_symmetry.space_group_name_H-M   'P 1'
#
loop_
_entity.id
_entity.type
_entity.pdbx_description
1 polymer ?
#
loop_
_entity_poly.entity_id
_entity_poly.type
_entity_poly.pdbx_seq_one_letter_code
_entity_poly.pdbx_strand_id
1 'polypeptide(L)'
;LPAVVPLRSKSILIGRTSRSRNIHPQIDCEPDSGVSRRQTQLTTDGSRWWVEDLDSANGTFVAAATGPIPVDPIPVGVKQELAADDRVYVGAWTRIVIRRATEDEKASLA
;
A
#
# COMPACT_ATOMS: atom_id res chain seq x y z
N LEU A 1 3.62 14.14 7.76
CA LEU A 1 2.19 14.23 8.08
C LEU A 1 1.43 13.11 7.39
N PRO A 2 0.45 12.47 8.10
CA PRO A 2 -0.36 11.45 7.46
C PRO A 2 -1.18 12.04 6.31
N ALA A 3 -1.26 11.32 5.22
CA ALA A 3 -2.10 11.65 4.09
C ALA A 3 -3.19 10.59 3.96
N VAL A 4 -4.38 11.00 3.55
CA VAL A 4 -5.48 10.10 3.28
C VAL A 4 -5.71 10.07 1.78
N VAL A 5 -5.63 8.87 1.19
CA VAL A 5 -5.77 8.68 -0.25
C VAL A 5 -7.01 7.81 -0.51
N PRO A 6 -8.01 8.31 -1.23
CA PRO A 6 -9.15 7.49 -1.59
C PRO A 6 -8.77 6.44 -2.63
N LEU A 7 -9.15 5.18 -2.38
CA LEU A 7 -8.89 4.09 -3.31
C LEU A 7 -10.13 3.88 -4.18
N ARG A 8 -10.05 4.31 -5.43
CA ARG A 8 -11.19 4.32 -6.37
C ARG A 8 -11.08 3.24 -7.45
N SER A 9 -10.00 2.48 -7.45
CA SER A 9 -9.74 1.47 -8.45
C SER A 9 -9.63 0.10 -7.77
N LYS A 10 -9.88 -0.97 -8.51
CA LYS A 10 -9.72 -2.33 -8.01
C LYS A 10 -8.26 -2.77 -7.98
N SER A 11 -7.37 -1.99 -8.56
CA SER A 11 -5.94 -2.27 -8.61
C SER A 11 -5.18 -0.98 -8.34
N ILE A 12 -4.36 -0.97 -7.30
CA ILE A 12 -3.66 0.20 -6.80
C ILE A 12 -2.17 -0.11 -6.74
N LEU A 13 -1.37 0.71 -7.41
CA LEU A 13 0.09 0.62 -7.31
C LEU A 13 0.58 1.51 -6.18
N ILE A 14 1.38 0.92 -5.30
CA ILE A 14 2.17 1.63 -4.28
C ILE A 14 3.60 1.71 -4.80
N GLY A 15 4.19 2.90 -4.82
CA GLY A 15 5.55 3.05 -5.32
C GLY A 15 6.01 4.49 -5.33
N ARG A 16 6.91 4.80 -6.27
CA ARG A 16 7.42 6.17 -6.48
C ARG A 16 7.27 6.57 -7.93
N THR A 17 6.87 7.80 -8.16
CA THR A 17 6.77 8.36 -9.51
C THR A 17 8.08 8.29 -10.24
N SER A 18 8.05 7.84 -11.49
CA SER A 18 9.21 7.85 -12.39
C SER A 18 8.77 8.32 -13.77
N ARG A 19 9.22 9.52 -14.15
CA ARG A 19 8.92 10.08 -15.48
C ARG A 19 9.59 9.29 -16.59
N SER A 20 10.86 8.92 -16.40
CA SER A 20 11.63 8.20 -17.42
C SER A 20 11.08 6.81 -17.70
N ARG A 21 10.40 6.18 -16.74
CA ARG A 21 9.81 4.85 -16.88
C ARG A 21 8.30 4.90 -17.01
N ASN A 22 7.72 6.09 -17.04
CA ASN A 22 6.27 6.31 -17.12
C ASN A 22 5.51 5.55 -16.03
N ILE A 23 5.98 5.67 -14.79
CA ILE A 23 5.36 5.04 -13.62
C ILE A 23 4.68 6.12 -12.79
N HIS A 24 3.38 5.95 -12.55
CA HIS A 24 2.55 6.91 -11.81
C HIS A 24 1.71 6.15 -10.77
N PRO A 25 2.30 5.83 -9.59
CA PRO A 25 1.56 5.08 -8.56
C PRO A 25 0.40 5.91 -8.01
N GLN A 26 -0.72 5.26 -7.74
CA GLN A 26 -1.85 5.90 -7.06
C GLN A 26 -1.49 6.28 -5.62
N ILE A 27 -0.62 5.48 -4.98
CA ILE A 27 -0.04 5.81 -3.67
C ILE A 27 1.45 6.08 -3.91
N ASP A 28 1.80 7.36 -3.98
CA ASP A 28 3.16 7.80 -4.21
C ASP A 28 3.84 8.02 -2.87
N CYS A 29 4.90 7.27 -2.61
CA CYS A 29 5.60 7.25 -1.33
C CYS A 29 6.81 8.20 -1.30
N GLU A 30 6.94 9.09 -2.29
CA GLU A 30 7.98 10.12 -2.19
C GLU A 30 7.82 10.92 -0.88
N PRO A 31 8.88 11.27 -0.18
CA PRO A 31 10.29 11.15 -0.57
C PRO A 31 11.02 9.92 -0.03
N ASP A 32 10.33 8.85 0.36
CA ASP A 32 10.98 7.64 0.87
C ASP A 32 11.71 6.91 -0.25
N SER A 33 13.01 7.14 -0.38
CA SER A 33 13.83 6.55 -1.43
C SER A 33 14.05 5.04 -1.26
N GLY A 34 13.69 4.48 -0.10
CA GLY A 34 13.69 3.03 0.13
C GLY A 34 12.52 2.30 -0.53
N VAL A 35 11.51 3.03 -0.97
CA VAL A 35 10.37 2.47 -1.70
C VAL A 35 10.76 2.29 -3.17
N SER A 36 10.54 1.11 -3.72
CA SER A 36 10.76 0.85 -5.14
C SER A 36 9.73 1.60 -5.99
N ARG A 37 10.08 1.91 -7.25
CA ARG A 37 9.14 2.58 -8.17
C ARG A 37 7.86 1.76 -8.33
N ARG A 38 7.99 0.45 -8.51
CA ARG A 38 6.89 -0.52 -8.47
C ARG A 38 7.08 -1.38 -7.24
N GLN A 39 6.55 -0.94 -6.11
CA GLN A 39 6.79 -1.56 -4.81
C GLN A 39 5.80 -2.68 -4.53
N THR A 40 4.52 -2.38 -4.56
CA THR A 40 3.48 -3.24 -4.02
C THR A 40 2.18 -2.99 -4.77
N GLN A 41 1.43 -4.06 -5.01
CA GLN A 41 0.13 -3.97 -5.66
C GLN A 41 -0.96 -4.30 -4.65
N LEU A 42 -1.95 -3.42 -4.53
CA LEU A 42 -3.19 -3.69 -3.81
C LEU A 42 -4.27 -4.05 -4.82
N THR A 43 -5.02 -5.11 -4.55
CA THR A 43 -6.16 -5.48 -5.38
C THR A 43 -7.37 -5.77 -4.51
N THR A 44 -8.56 -5.53 -5.07
CA THR A 44 -9.82 -5.80 -4.36
C THR A 44 -10.84 -6.43 -5.31
N ASP A 45 -11.72 -7.27 -4.75
CA ASP A 45 -12.90 -7.78 -5.45
C ASP A 45 -14.16 -6.96 -5.13
N GLY A 46 -13.99 -5.87 -4.36
CA GLY A 46 -15.09 -5.03 -3.89
C GLY A 46 -15.43 -5.24 -2.41
N SER A 47 -15.01 -6.35 -1.81
CA SER A 47 -15.25 -6.63 -0.39
C SER A 47 -13.98 -6.94 0.39
N ARG A 48 -13.00 -7.57 -0.25
CA ARG A 48 -11.71 -7.93 0.36
C ARG A 48 -10.58 -7.24 -0.37
N TRP A 49 -9.47 -7.02 0.34
CA TRP A 49 -8.25 -6.47 -0.20
C TRP A 49 -7.12 -7.46 -0.07
N TRP A 50 -6.25 -7.51 -1.08
CA TRP A 50 -5.02 -8.29 -1.10
C TRP A 50 -3.83 -7.40 -1.39
N VAL A 51 -2.68 -7.79 -0.86
CA VAL A 51 -1.40 -7.12 -1.08
C VAL A 51 -0.41 -8.11 -1.70
N GLU A 52 0.38 -7.61 -2.64
CA GLU A 52 1.39 -8.42 -3.33
C GLU A 52 2.66 -7.60 -3.50
N ASP A 53 3.81 -8.15 -3.10
CA ASP A 53 5.11 -7.50 -3.36
C ASP A 53 5.51 -7.71 -4.81
N LEU A 54 5.92 -6.65 -5.50
CA LEU A 54 6.29 -6.67 -6.91
C LEU A 54 7.81 -6.82 -7.11
N ASP A 55 8.45 -7.63 -6.28
CA ASP A 55 9.91 -7.82 -6.28
C ASP A 55 10.63 -6.52 -5.90
N SER A 56 10.17 -5.88 -4.86
CA SER A 56 10.76 -4.63 -4.37
C SER A 56 12.16 -4.83 -3.80
N ALA A 57 12.96 -3.75 -3.82
CA ALA A 57 14.35 -3.81 -3.35
C ALA A 57 14.45 -4.12 -1.86
N ASN A 58 13.55 -3.59 -1.04
CA ASN A 58 13.62 -3.70 0.42
C ASN A 58 12.49 -4.51 1.05
N GLY A 59 11.60 -5.08 0.23
CA GLY A 59 10.50 -5.90 0.71
C GLY A 59 9.27 -5.12 1.10
N THR A 60 8.17 -5.86 1.28
CA THR A 60 6.89 -5.37 1.78
C THR A 60 6.56 -6.17 3.04
N PHE A 61 6.17 -5.50 4.11
CA PHE A 61 5.91 -6.12 5.40
C PHE A 61 4.48 -5.83 5.82
N VAL A 62 3.81 -6.83 6.36
CA VAL A 62 2.40 -6.71 6.79
C VAL A 62 2.28 -7.11 8.24
N ALA A 63 1.58 -6.30 9.03
CA ALA A 63 1.30 -6.57 10.43
C ALA A 63 -0.18 -6.30 10.72
N ALA A 64 -0.72 -7.04 11.70
CA ALA A 64 -2.05 -6.75 12.22
C ALA A 64 -2.08 -5.38 12.91
N ALA A 65 -3.26 -4.78 13.00
CA ALA A 65 -3.45 -3.44 13.59
C ALA A 65 -2.82 -3.29 14.99
N THR A 66 -2.81 -4.35 15.77
CA THR A 66 -2.26 -4.35 17.13
C THR A 66 -1.01 -5.23 17.27
N GLY A 67 -0.51 -5.76 16.15
CA GLY A 67 0.63 -6.64 16.16
C GLY A 67 1.96 -5.90 16.20
N PRO A 68 3.06 -6.61 16.50
CA PRO A 68 4.40 -6.02 16.45
C PRO A 68 4.81 -5.72 15.01
N ILE A 69 5.83 -4.90 14.85
CA ILE A 69 6.44 -4.67 13.53
C ILE A 69 7.03 -5.99 13.05
N PRO A 70 6.67 -6.47 11.84
CA PRO A 70 7.14 -7.75 11.36
C PRO A 70 8.62 -7.71 11.01
N VAL A 71 9.31 -8.85 11.17
CA VAL A 71 10.75 -8.99 10.87
C VAL A 71 10.95 -9.50 9.46
N ASP A 72 10.01 -10.30 8.95
CA ASP A 72 10.13 -10.94 7.64
C ASP A 72 9.18 -10.29 6.63
N PRO A 73 9.64 -10.07 5.38
CA PRO A 73 8.77 -9.57 4.34
C PRO A 73 7.78 -10.66 3.88
N ILE A 74 6.69 -10.22 3.26
CA ILE A 74 5.79 -11.15 2.59
C ILE A 74 6.49 -11.76 1.36
N PRO A 75 6.12 -12.98 0.95
CA PRO A 75 6.71 -13.59 -0.25
C PRO A 75 6.44 -12.76 -1.50
N VAL A 76 7.44 -12.63 -2.36
CA VAL A 76 7.32 -11.92 -3.63
C VAL A 76 6.33 -12.63 -4.55
N GLY A 77 5.42 -11.85 -5.14
CA GLY A 77 4.48 -12.36 -6.14
C GLY A 77 3.34 -13.19 -5.57
N VAL A 78 3.19 -13.25 -4.24
CA VAL A 78 2.11 -13.99 -3.59
C VAL A 78 1.13 -13.00 -2.97
N LYS A 79 -0.14 -13.10 -3.38
CA LYS A 79 -1.20 -12.25 -2.81
C LYS A 79 -1.54 -12.71 -1.41
N GLN A 80 -1.54 -11.75 -0.49
CA GLN A 80 -1.92 -11.97 0.90
C GLN A 80 -3.13 -11.12 1.23
N GLU A 81 -4.16 -11.71 1.83
CA GLU A 81 -5.36 -10.96 2.22
C GLU A 81 -5.05 -10.03 3.37
N LEU A 82 -5.62 -8.81 3.30
CA LEU A 82 -5.53 -7.81 4.36
C LEU A 82 -6.83 -7.74 5.13
N ALA A 83 -6.73 -7.74 6.45
CA ALA A 83 -7.84 -7.39 7.32
C ALA A 83 -7.94 -5.87 7.45
N ALA A 84 -9.09 -5.36 7.85
CA ALA A 84 -9.26 -3.92 8.11
C ALA A 84 -8.23 -3.46 9.15
N ASP A 85 -7.65 -2.30 8.90
CA ASP A 85 -6.65 -1.65 9.74
C ASP A 85 -5.29 -2.36 9.81
N ASP A 86 -5.07 -3.40 9.01
CA ASP A 86 -3.75 -3.99 8.85
C ASP A 86 -2.76 -2.93 8.37
N ARG A 87 -1.51 -3.08 8.81
CA ARG A 87 -0.43 -2.14 8.49
C ARG A 87 0.47 -2.75 7.44
N VAL A 88 0.76 -1.96 6.40
CA VAL A 88 1.70 -2.32 5.34
C VAL A 88 2.91 -1.40 5.45
N TYR A 89 4.09 -1.98 5.62
CA TYR A 89 5.34 -1.22 5.74
C TYR A 89 6.17 -1.42 4.48
N VAL A 90 6.62 -0.31 3.91
CA VAL A 90 7.44 -0.29 2.69
C VAL A 90 8.56 0.73 2.86
N GLY A 91 9.67 0.52 2.14
CA GLY A 91 10.80 1.43 2.16
C GLY A 91 11.46 1.54 3.52
N ALA A 92 12.03 2.71 3.80
CA ALA A 92 12.77 2.96 5.03
C ALA A 92 11.84 3.36 6.20
N TRP A 93 10.70 4.04 5.91
CA TRP A 93 9.87 4.61 6.97
C TRP A 93 8.39 4.77 6.65
N THR A 94 7.92 4.26 5.51
CA THR A 94 6.53 4.45 5.09
C THR A 94 5.62 3.36 5.66
N ARG A 95 4.53 3.78 6.29
CA ARG A 95 3.48 2.90 6.80
C ARG A 95 2.16 3.27 6.13
N ILE A 96 1.46 2.26 5.65
CA ILE A 96 0.16 2.41 4.98
C ILE A 96 -0.87 1.59 5.75
N VAL A 97 -2.02 2.19 6.02
CA VAL A 97 -3.14 1.51 6.67
C VAL A 97 -4.34 1.56 5.72
N ILE A 98 -4.89 0.40 5.41
CA ILE A 98 -6.09 0.28 4.58
C ILE A 98 -7.29 0.19 5.51
N ARG A 99 -8.21 1.13 5.39
CA ARG A 99 -9.40 1.17 6.22
C ARG A 99 -10.62 1.64 5.43
N ARG A 100 -11.79 1.43 5.97
CA ARG A 100 -13.02 1.95 5.38
C ARG A 100 -13.06 3.47 5.49
N ALA A 101 -13.64 4.12 4.49
CA ALA A 101 -13.87 5.57 4.52
C ALA A 101 -14.90 5.91 5.60
N THR A 102 -14.69 7.04 6.27
CA THR A 102 -15.68 7.61 7.19
C THR A 102 -16.85 8.20 6.40
N GLU A 103 -17.98 8.48 7.06
CA GLU A 103 -19.13 9.10 6.39
C GLU A 103 -18.77 10.48 5.81
N ASP A 104 -17.96 11.26 6.53
CA ASP A 104 -17.48 12.56 6.05
C ASP A 104 -16.60 12.41 4.81
N GLU A 105 -15.72 11.42 4.81
CA GLU A 105 -14.87 11.12 3.66
C GLU A 105 -15.69 10.70 2.44
N LYS A 106 -16.68 9.85 2.63
CA LYS A 106 -17.60 9.43 1.56
C LYS A 106 -18.35 10.62 0.97
N ALA A 107 -18.82 11.53 1.81
CA ALA A 107 -19.50 12.73 1.38
C ALA A 107 -18.59 13.63 0.55
N SER A 108 -17.32 13.75 0.90
CA SER A 108 -16.32 14.53 0.16
C SER A 108 -15.99 13.95 -1.21
N LEU A 109 -16.18 12.62 -1.38
CA LEU A 109 -15.85 11.92 -2.62
C LEU A 109 -17.03 11.87 -3.60
N ALA A 110 -18.23 12.21 -3.13
CA ALA A 110 -19.43 12.16 -3.94
C ALA A 110 -19.47 13.25 -5.04
#